data_c4d3d6fb84a4f2d6db9b3b7fb1e151c0
#
_entry.id   c4d3d6fb84a4f2d6db9b3b7fb1e151c0
#
_cell.length_a   1.000
_cell.length_b   1.000
_cell.length_c   1.000
_cell.angle_alpha   90.00
_cell.angle_beta   90.00
_cell.angle_gamma   90.00
#
_symmetry.space_group_name_H-M   'P 1'
#
loop_
_entity.id
_entity.type
_entity.pdbx_description
1 polymer ?
#
loop_
_entity_poly.entity_id
_entity_poly.type
_entity_poly.pdbx_seq_one_letter_code
_entity_poly.pdbx_strand_id
1 'polypeptide(L)'
;MMQAYRTEGNYRSAARLSPAELRAAMANREILQATALAFDTQRQLRFEIGGVRAVMPFAQCADGAANGTVRDIAVLTRVGRPTCFVIEALDTDENGQPFYRLSRALAQQMCKADYLDLSLIHI
;
A
#
# COMPACT_ATOMS: atom_id res chain seq x y z
N MET A 1 16.32 10.30 1.94
CA MET A 1 16.71 9.77 0.62
C MET A 1 15.45 9.58 -0.21
N MET A 2 15.44 10.10 -1.41
CA MET A 2 14.27 9.99 -2.29
C MET A 2 14.21 8.58 -2.86
N GLN A 3 13.04 7.92 -2.76
CA GLN A 3 12.84 6.60 -3.31
C GLN A 3 12.72 6.70 -4.85
N ALA A 4 13.40 5.82 -5.57
CA ALA A 4 13.32 5.80 -7.02
C ALA A 4 11.91 5.45 -7.49
N TYR A 5 11.42 6.13 -8.53
CA TYR A 5 10.15 5.80 -9.16
C TYR A 5 10.23 4.40 -9.78
N ARG A 6 9.22 3.57 -9.51
CA ARG A 6 9.12 2.21 -10.05
C ARG A 6 7.68 1.92 -10.47
N THR A 7 7.51 1.03 -11.43
CA THR A 7 6.18 0.54 -11.78
C THR A 7 5.70 -0.45 -10.72
N GLU A 8 4.39 -0.51 -10.52
CA GLU A 8 3.79 -1.45 -9.59
C GLU A 8 4.16 -2.88 -9.99
N GLY A 9 4.53 -3.70 -8.99
CA GLY A 9 5.06 -5.04 -9.21
C GLY A 9 6.58 -5.12 -9.10
N ASN A 10 7.29 -3.98 -9.08
CA ASN A 10 8.75 -3.92 -9.03
C ASN A 10 9.31 -3.34 -7.72
N TYR A 11 8.46 -3.17 -6.71
CA TYR A 11 8.88 -2.74 -5.39
C TYR A 11 9.29 -3.95 -4.54
N ARG A 12 9.98 -3.68 -3.43
CA ARG A 12 10.39 -4.72 -2.51
C ARG A 12 9.17 -5.43 -1.92
N SER A 13 9.16 -6.77 -1.94
CA SER A 13 8.06 -7.56 -1.39
C SER A 13 8.02 -7.48 0.13
N ALA A 14 6.85 -7.21 0.69
CA ALA A 14 6.62 -7.17 2.13
C ALA A 14 6.27 -8.52 2.72
N ALA A 15 5.97 -9.53 1.89
CA ALA A 15 5.40 -10.80 2.35
C ALA A 15 6.31 -11.55 3.32
N ARG A 16 7.62 -11.42 3.18
CA ARG A 16 8.62 -12.16 3.97
C ARG A 16 9.51 -11.27 4.84
N LEU A 17 9.17 -10.01 5.00
CA LEU A 17 9.94 -9.12 5.85
C LEU A 17 9.68 -9.43 7.32
N SER A 18 10.73 -9.25 8.15
CA SER A 18 10.60 -9.39 9.60
C SER A 18 9.80 -8.22 10.19
N PRO A 19 9.26 -8.36 11.41
CA PRO A 19 8.61 -7.24 12.08
C PRO A 19 9.50 -5.99 12.22
N ALA A 20 10.79 -6.18 12.43
CA ALA A 20 11.73 -5.07 12.52
C ALA A 20 11.89 -4.35 11.19
N GLU A 21 11.98 -5.10 10.09
CA GLU A 21 12.06 -4.54 8.74
C GLU A 21 10.77 -3.82 8.36
N LEU A 22 9.62 -4.36 8.72
CA LEU A 22 8.33 -3.71 8.47
C LEU A 22 8.18 -2.41 9.26
N ARG A 23 8.64 -2.39 10.52
CA ARG A 23 8.63 -1.16 11.33
C ARG A 23 9.55 -0.09 10.74
N ALA A 24 10.72 -0.48 10.26
CA ALA A 24 11.64 0.44 9.61
C ALA A 24 11.05 1.01 8.32
N ALA A 25 10.43 0.16 7.51
CA ALA A 25 9.76 0.58 6.28
C ALA A 25 8.59 1.55 6.59
N MET A 26 7.82 1.29 7.65
CA MET A 26 6.74 2.16 8.09
C MET A 26 7.29 3.53 8.51
N ALA A 27 8.35 3.56 9.31
CA ALA A 27 8.96 4.80 9.77
C ALA A 27 9.53 5.63 8.64
N ASN A 28 10.10 4.98 7.63
CA ASN A 28 10.70 5.63 6.47
C ASN A 28 9.71 5.89 5.34
N ARG A 29 8.47 5.48 5.48
CA ARG A 29 7.45 5.55 4.44
C ARG A 29 7.93 4.93 3.13
N GLU A 30 8.56 3.77 3.25
CA GLU A 30 9.04 3.02 2.08
C GLU A 30 7.87 2.39 1.34
N ILE A 31 7.84 2.51 0.01
CA ILE A 31 6.85 1.83 -0.81
C ILE A 31 7.25 0.37 -0.93
N LEU A 32 6.35 -0.51 -0.52
CA LEU A 32 6.50 -1.96 -0.60
C LEU A 32 5.41 -2.52 -1.52
N GLN A 33 5.44 -3.83 -1.74
CA GLN A 33 4.39 -4.51 -2.48
C GLN A 33 4.06 -5.85 -1.86
N ALA A 34 2.84 -6.31 -2.10
CA ALA A 34 2.40 -7.67 -1.81
C ALA A 34 1.20 -7.99 -2.69
N THR A 35 0.91 -9.29 -2.85
CA THR A 35 -0.25 -9.72 -3.61
C THR A 35 -1.51 -9.59 -2.76
N ALA A 36 -2.52 -8.89 -3.27
CA ALA A 36 -3.80 -8.79 -2.61
C ALA A 36 -4.50 -10.15 -2.61
N LEU A 37 -4.97 -10.59 -1.43
CA LEU A 37 -5.57 -11.91 -1.24
C LEU A 37 -7.08 -11.91 -1.49
N ALA A 38 -7.77 -10.86 -1.08
CA ALA A 38 -9.22 -10.77 -1.17
C ALA A 38 -9.69 -9.33 -1.04
N PHE A 39 -10.90 -9.06 -1.51
CA PHE A 39 -11.64 -7.83 -1.25
C PHE A 39 -12.85 -8.23 -0.41
N ASP A 40 -12.90 -7.78 0.84
CA ASP A 40 -13.89 -8.27 1.80
C ASP A 40 -15.19 -7.48 1.80
N THR A 41 -16.15 -7.94 2.63
CA THR A 41 -17.46 -7.31 2.74
C THR A 41 -17.44 -5.92 3.37
N GLN A 42 -16.32 -5.54 4.00
CA GLN A 42 -16.09 -4.21 4.56
C GLN A 42 -15.41 -3.27 3.56
N ARG A 43 -15.32 -3.67 2.30
CA ARG A 43 -14.68 -2.91 1.22
C ARG A 43 -13.21 -2.62 1.53
N GLN A 44 -12.48 -3.66 1.91
CA GLN A 44 -11.05 -3.58 2.18
C GLN A 44 -10.32 -4.66 1.39
N LEU A 45 -9.18 -4.31 0.80
CA LEU A 45 -8.25 -5.32 0.28
C LEU A 45 -7.51 -5.93 1.46
N ARG A 46 -7.38 -7.25 1.43
CA ARG A 46 -6.67 -8.01 2.47
C ARG A 46 -5.34 -8.50 1.95
N PHE A 47 -4.33 -8.43 2.83
CA PHE A 47 -2.97 -8.90 2.56
C PHE A 47 -2.46 -9.64 3.78
N GLU A 48 -1.35 -10.36 3.59
CA GLU A 48 -0.56 -10.91 4.70
C GLU A 48 0.89 -10.50 4.48
N ILE A 49 1.46 -9.78 5.42
CA ILE A 49 2.83 -9.31 5.35
C ILE A 49 3.56 -9.67 6.65
N GLY A 50 4.74 -10.32 6.51
CA GLY A 50 5.51 -10.76 7.66
C GLY A 50 4.75 -11.70 8.60
N GLY A 51 3.81 -12.48 8.09
CA GLY A 51 2.99 -13.39 8.89
C GLY A 51 1.86 -12.70 9.66
N VAL A 52 1.62 -11.42 9.40
CA VAL A 52 0.59 -10.61 10.08
C VAL A 52 -0.42 -10.13 9.06
N ARG A 53 -1.69 -10.12 9.46
CA ARG A 53 -2.77 -9.62 8.63
C ARG A 53 -2.56 -8.14 8.32
N ALA A 54 -2.88 -7.74 7.10
CA ALA A 54 -2.86 -6.35 6.69
C ALA A 54 -4.14 -6.02 5.91
N VAL A 55 -4.62 -4.80 6.05
CA VAL A 55 -5.85 -4.34 5.38
C VAL A 55 -5.58 -3.00 4.70
N MET A 56 -6.25 -2.80 3.57
CA MET A 56 -6.21 -1.56 2.82
C MET A 56 -7.65 -1.12 2.60
N PRO A 57 -8.15 -0.12 3.38
CA PRO A 57 -9.52 0.36 3.20
C PRO A 57 -9.76 0.90 1.79
N PHE A 58 -10.99 0.84 1.30
CA PHE A 58 -11.32 1.26 -0.07
C PHE A 58 -10.79 2.66 -0.39
N ALA A 59 -10.95 3.60 0.54
CA ALA A 59 -10.48 4.98 0.35
C ALA A 59 -8.97 5.07 0.13
N GLN A 60 -8.21 4.05 0.53
CA GLN A 60 -6.75 3.99 0.40
C GLN A 60 -6.29 3.03 -0.71
N CYS A 61 -7.21 2.41 -1.44
CA CYS A 61 -6.86 1.45 -2.48
C CYS A 61 -6.32 2.08 -3.75
N ALA A 62 -6.60 3.35 -3.99
CA ALA A 62 -6.08 4.11 -5.13
C ALA A 62 -6.27 5.60 -4.88
N ASP A 63 -5.41 6.40 -5.49
CA ASP A 63 -5.60 7.84 -5.53
C ASP A 63 -6.92 8.13 -6.27
N GLY A 64 -7.81 8.88 -5.65
CA GLY A 64 -9.15 9.15 -6.17
C GLY A 64 -10.25 8.25 -5.62
N ALA A 65 -9.94 7.16 -4.91
CA ALA A 65 -10.97 6.28 -4.35
C ALA A 65 -11.82 6.99 -3.30
N ALA A 66 -11.20 7.84 -2.47
CA ALA A 66 -11.90 8.56 -1.40
C ALA A 66 -12.92 9.57 -1.95
N ASN A 67 -12.71 10.14 -3.14
CA ASN A 67 -13.61 11.14 -3.73
C ASN A 67 -14.55 10.56 -4.81
N GLY A 68 -14.60 9.23 -4.94
CA GLY A 68 -15.52 8.56 -5.85
C GLY A 68 -15.09 8.47 -7.30
N THR A 69 -13.87 8.90 -7.66
CA THR A 69 -13.38 8.79 -9.05
C THR A 69 -12.92 7.38 -9.40
N VAL A 70 -12.72 6.52 -8.39
CA VAL A 70 -12.38 5.11 -8.56
C VAL A 70 -13.55 4.26 -8.07
N ARG A 71 -13.98 3.29 -8.89
CA ARG A 71 -15.10 2.41 -8.59
C ARG A 71 -14.62 1.10 -7.97
N ASP A 72 -15.53 0.41 -7.27
CA ASP A 72 -15.26 -0.88 -6.61
C ASP A 72 -14.65 -1.91 -7.57
N ILE A 73 -15.11 -1.95 -8.82
CA ILE A 73 -14.59 -2.93 -9.78
C ILE A 73 -13.10 -2.72 -10.07
N ALA A 74 -12.64 -1.48 -10.08
CA ALA A 74 -11.22 -1.18 -10.30
C ALA A 74 -10.36 -1.71 -9.13
N VAL A 75 -10.88 -1.64 -7.91
CA VAL A 75 -10.21 -2.19 -6.73
C VAL A 75 -10.28 -3.71 -6.73
N LEU A 76 -11.43 -4.29 -7.07
CA LEU A 76 -11.62 -5.72 -7.10
C LEU A 76 -10.64 -6.42 -8.06
N THR A 77 -10.27 -5.76 -9.15
CA THR A 77 -9.30 -6.32 -10.11
C THR A 77 -7.88 -6.42 -9.55
N ARG A 78 -7.59 -5.83 -8.38
CA ARG A 78 -6.29 -5.95 -7.73
C ARG A 78 -6.10 -7.28 -7.01
N VAL A 79 -7.17 -8.02 -6.73
CA VAL A 79 -7.07 -9.32 -6.07
C VAL A 79 -6.25 -10.28 -6.96
N GLY A 80 -5.24 -10.92 -6.36
CA GLY A 80 -4.33 -11.80 -7.07
C GLY A 80 -3.18 -11.10 -7.78
N ARG A 81 -3.09 -9.77 -7.69
CA ARG A 81 -2.04 -8.99 -8.36
C ARG A 81 -1.11 -8.32 -7.36
N PRO A 82 0.17 -8.12 -7.71
CA PRO A 82 1.07 -7.31 -6.90
C PRO A 82 0.53 -5.89 -6.78
N THR A 83 0.45 -5.40 -5.55
CA THR A 83 -0.10 -4.07 -5.26
C THR A 83 0.90 -3.32 -4.39
N CYS A 84 1.29 -2.12 -4.81
CA CYS A 84 2.19 -1.28 -4.04
C CYS A 84 1.44 -0.52 -2.94
N PHE A 85 2.13 -0.23 -1.85
CA PHE A 85 1.54 0.48 -0.72
C PHE A 85 2.61 1.03 0.21
N VAL A 86 2.18 1.94 1.08
CA VAL A 86 2.95 2.39 2.24
C VAL A 86 2.22 1.88 3.47
N ILE A 87 2.96 1.40 4.48
CA ILE A 87 2.37 1.01 5.76
C ILE A 87 2.09 2.28 6.55
N GLU A 88 0.80 2.57 6.78
CA GLU A 88 0.40 3.76 7.53
C GLU A 88 0.53 3.57 9.04
N ALA A 89 0.13 2.40 9.54
CA ALA A 89 0.08 2.15 10.98
C ALA A 89 0.05 0.66 11.28
N LEU A 90 0.42 0.32 12.50
CA LEU A 90 0.19 -0.99 13.10
C LEU A 90 -0.83 -0.81 14.21
N ASP A 91 -2.01 -1.36 14.01
CA ASP A 91 -3.14 -1.25 14.93
C ASP A 91 -3.49 -2.61 15.56
N THR A 92 -4.41 -2.61 16.51
CA THR A 92 -4.98 -3.83 17.06
C THR A 92 -6.49 -3.85 16.82
N ASP A 93 -7.03 -5.04 16.54
CA ASP A 93 -8.46 -5.22 16.33
C ASP A 93 -9.19 -5.40 17.67
N GLU A 94 -10.50 -5.68 17.60
CA GLU A 94 -11.35 -5.88 18.79
C GLU A 94 -10.90 -7.04 19.66
N ASN A 95 -10.22 -8.03 19.07
CA ASN A 95 -9.72 -9.21 19.75
C ASN A 95 -8.28 -9.04 20.24
N GLY A 96 -7.70 -7.83 20.12
CA GLY A 96 -6.32 -7.57 20.50
C GLY A 96 -5.27 -8.10 19.52
N GLN A 97 -5.68 -8.55 18.33
CA GLN A 97 -4.75 -9.05 17.31
C GLN A 97 -4.16 -7.89 16.51
N PRO A 98 -2.85 -7.89 16.28
CA PRO A 98 -2.24 -6.82 15.50
C PRO A 98 -2.59 -6.94 14.02
N PHE A 99 -2.72 -5.80 13.34
CA PHE A 99 -2.84 -5.75 11.89
C PHE A 99 -2.20 -4.47 11.36
N TYR A 100 -1.66 -4.55 10.14
CA TYR A 100 -1.12 -3.38 9.47
C TYR A 100 -2.20 -2.70 8.64
N ARG A 101 -2.19 -1.37 8.64
CA ARG A 101 -3.03 -0.56 7.78
C ARG A 101 -2.18 -0.03 6.63
N LEU A 102 -2.63 -0.28 5.40
CA LEU A 102 -1.88 0.02 4.19
C LEU A 102 -2.56 1.10 3.37
N SER A 103 -1.78 1.84 2.56
CA SER A 103 -2.30 2.85 1.65
C SER A 103 -1.59 2.78 0.30
N ARG A 104 -2.32 2.36 -0.73
CA ARG A 104 -1.87 2.46 -2.12
C ARG A 104 -2.02 3.89 -2.63
N ALA A 105 -3.05 4.61 -2.19
CA ALA A 105 -3.27 6.01 -2.55
C ALA A 105 -2.06 6.86 -2.16
N LEU A 106 -1.54 6.69 -0.94
CA LEU A 106 -0.36 7.42 -0.50
C LEU A 106 0.87 7.06 -1.33
N ALA A 107 1.07 5.77 -1.63
CA ALA A 107 2.17 5.33 -2.48
C ALA A 107 2.09 5.96 -3.86
N GLN A 108 0.91 6.01 -4.46
CA GLN A 108 0.70 6.65 -5.76
C GLN A 108 0.98 8.14 -5.72
N GLN A 109 0.55 8.83 -4.66
CA GLN A 109 0.82 10.25 -4.47
C GLN A 109 2.30 10.53 -4.33
N MET A 110 3.03 9.69 -3.60
CA MET A 110 4.48 9.81 -3.46
C MET A 110 5.19 9.62 -4.79
N CYS A 111 4.78 8.65 -5.59
CA CYS A 111 5.34 8.42 -6.93
C CYS A 111 5.07 9.62 -7.86
N LYS A 112 3.87 10.19 -7.81
CA LYS A 112 3.54 11.39 -8.57
C LYS A 112 4.42 12.58 -8.19
N ALA A 113 4.60 12.80 -6.89
CA ALA A 113 5.43 13.89 -6.39
C ALA A 113 6.88 13.75 -6.86
N ASP A 114 7.45 12.55 -6.72
CA ASP A 114 8.82 12.28 -7.18
C ASP A 114 8.96 12.47 -8.69
N TYR A 115 8.00 12.00 -9.46
CA TYR A 115 8.00 12.15 -10.91
C TYR A 115 7.94 13.63 -11.34
N LEU A 116 7.06 14.41 -10.70
CA LEU A 116 6.92 15.83 -10.98
C LEU A 116 8.18 16.61 -10.61
N ASP A 117 8.80 16.30 -9.47
CA ASP A 117 10.06 16.91 -9.04
C ASP A 117 11.17 16.63 -10.05
N LEU A 118 11.28 15.40 -10.55
CA LEU A 118 12.26 15.04 -11.57
C LEU A 118 11.99 15.77 -12.89
N SER A 119 10.73 15.93 -13.26
CA SER A 119 10.35 16.70 -14.46
C SER A 119 10.78 18.16 -14.36
N LEU A 120 10.61 18.78 -13.20
CA LEU A 120 11.01 20.16 -12.98
C LEU A 120 12.51 20.35 -13.06
N ILE A 121 13.28 19.38 -12.63
CA ILE A 121 14.76 19.44 -12.69
C ILE A 121 15.26 19.39 -14.13
N HIS A 122 14.53 18.74 -15.01
CA HIS A 122 14.94 18.53 -16.42
C HIS A 122 14.41 19.59 -17.38
N ILE A 123 13.69 20.54 -16.89
CA ILE A 123 13.26 21.70 -17.67
C ILE A 123 14.33 22.80 -17.59
#